data_d89a72882bd45e2b6c0c35dbb950b550
#
_entry.id   d89a72882bd45e2b6c0c35dbb950b550
#
_cell.length_a   1.000
_cell.length_b   1.000
_cell.length_c   1.000
_cell.angle_alpha   90.00
_cell.angle_beta   90.00
_cell.angle_gamma   90.00
#
_symmetry.space_group_name_H-M   'P 1'
#
loop_
_entity.id
_entity.type
_entity.pdbx_description
1 polymer ?
#
loop_
_entity_poly.entity_id
_entity_poly.type
_entity_poly.pdbx_seq_one_letter_code
_entity_poly.pdbx_strand_id
1 'polypeptide(L)'
;MIDFNEYKTYFDTYAARYDKADGRVALKIVHTYAVVSVMETLCRLRCLPPHTAGLALLCALFHDIGRFEQLKQYDTFLDHKSVDHASLSCKVLRENHVLDRLPETDREAVLTAIENHNKLRIDPTVTAAASSCPDDAQSLGAPGPCCSAGEVLELCRLIRDADKCDIFRLCHRRHDRCGGGLRGRDLPGNHHPRGHGGPP
;
A
#
# COMPACT_ATOMS: atom_id res chain seq x y z
N MET A 1 23.45 0.11 -6.12
CA MET A 1 22.21 -0.66 -6.36
C MET A 1 21.56 -0.91 -5.00
N ILE A 2 20.26 -0.71 -4.86
CA ILE A 2 19.52 -0.92 -3.61
C ILE A 2 19.38 -2.43 -3.37
N ASP A 3 19.88 -2.92 -2.23
CA ASP A 3 19.67 -4.32 -1.82
C ASP A 3 18.31 -4.43 -1.09
N PHE A 4 17.28 -4.77 -1.83
CA PHE A 4 15.92 -4.90 -1.29
C PHE A 4 15.81 -6.01 -0.23
N ASN A 5 16.62 -7.06 -0.30
CA ASN A 5 16.57 -8.16 0.67
C ASN A 5 17.04 -7.73 2.06
N GLU A 6 17.98 -6.80 2.15
CA GLU A 6 18.41 -6.23 3.43
C GLU A 6 17.25 -5.49 4.09
N TYR A 7 16.55 -4.63 3.35
CA TYR A 7 15.40 -3.88 3.85
C TYR A 7 14.21 -4.79 4.22
N LYS A 8 13.99 -5.84 3.43
CA LYS A 8 13.00 -6.87 3.74
C LYS A 8 13.31 -7.58 5.05
N THR A 9 14.56 -7.95 5.27
CA THR A 9 15.02 -8.57 6.53
C THR A 9 14.80 -7.64 7.72
N TYR A 10 15.07 -6.34 7.53
CA TYR A 10 14.77 -5.33 8.55
C TYR A 10 13.27 -5.29 8.87
N PHE A 11 12.41 -5.19 7.85
CA PHE A 11 10.95 -5.17 8.04
C PHE A 11 10.47 -6.43 8.80
N ASP A 12 10.92 -7.61 8.41
CA ASP A 12 10.55 -8.87 9.07
C ASP A 12 10.98 -8.89 10.55
N THR A 13 12.18 -8.39 10.83
CA THR A 13 12.72 -8.27 12.20
C THR A 13 11.94 -7.24 13.01
N TYR A 14 11.57 -6.12 12.41
CA TYR A 14 10.77 -5.09 13.04
C TYR A 14 9.37 -5.60 13.37
N ALA A 15 8.68 -6.19 12.40
CA ALA A 15 7.34 -6.76 12.57
C ALA A 15 7.31 -7.90 13.58
N ALA A 16 8.41 -8.65 13.74
CA ALA A 16 8.52 -9.74 14.72
C ALA A 16 8.52 -9.26 16.19
N ARG A 17 8.66 -7.96 16.45
CA ARG A 17 8.55 -7.37 17.79
C ARG A 17 7.10 -7.27 18.28
N TYR A 18 6.14 -7.51 17.41
CA TYR A 18 4.71 -7.38 17.68
C TYR A 18 4.04 -8.76 17.66
N ASP A 19 2.95 -8.88 18.41
CA ASP A 19 2.27 -10.17 18.57
C ASP A 19 1.60 -10.59 17.24
N LYS A 20 2.16 -11.60 16.59
CA LYS A 20 1.61 -12.17 15.34
C LYS A 20 0.31 -12.96 15.55
N ALA A 21 -0.05 -13.31 16.80
CA ALA A 21 -1.34 -13.90 17.11
C ALA A 21 -2.47 -12.85 17.05
N ASP A 22 -2.14 -11.55 17.19
CA ASP A 22 -3.10 -10.50 16.86
C ASP A 22 -3.35 -10.49 15.34
N GLY A 23 -4.57 -10.85 14.95
CA GLY A 23 -4.97 -10.90 13.54
C GLY A 23 -4.81 -9.55 12.81
N ARG A 24 -4.76 -8.42 13.53
CA ARG A 24 -4.52 -7.08 12.96
C ARG A 24 -3.06 -6.92 12.55
N VAL A 25 -2.12 -7.41 13.38
CA VAL A 25 -0.69 -7.44 13.06
C VAL A 25 -0.44 -8.36 11.86
N ALA A 26 -0.99 -9.59 11.90
CA ALA A 26 -0.87 -10.54 10.80
C ALA A 26 -1.44 -9.97 9.49
N LEU A 27 -2.59 -9.28 9.54
CA LEU A 27 -3.20 -8.62 8.39
C LEU A 27 -2.26 -7.58 7.77
N LYS A 28 -1.59 -6.76 8.59
CA LYS A 28 -0.68 -5.72 8.09
C LYS A 28 0.58 -6.29 7.45
N ILE A 29 1.12 -7.40 7.97
CA ILE A 29 2.23 -8.11 7.33
C ILE A 29 1.81 -8.62 5.95
N VAL A 30 0.67 -9.29 5.86
CA VAL A 30 0.14 -9.84 4.59
C VAL A 30 -0.14 -8.71 3.59
N HIS A 31 -0.74 -7.61 4.04
CA HIS A 31 -1.02 -6.43 3.24
C HIS A 31 0.27 -5.83 2.67
N THR A 32 1.28 -5.60 3.51
CA THR A 32 2.57 -5.05 3.08
C THR A 32 3.18 -5.86 1.93
N TYR A 33 3.25 -7.19 2.07
CA TYR A 33 3.79 -8.04 1.01
C TYR A 33 2.93 -8.09 -0.25
N ALA A 34 1.63 -7.98 -0.11
CA ALA A 34 0.75 -7.86 -1.26
C ALA A 34 0.96 -6.54 -2.01
N VAL A 35 1.13 -5.43 -1.29
CA VAL A 35 1.47 -4.11 -1.88
C VAL A 35 2.84 -4.16 -2.58
N VAL A 36 3.84 -4.82 -1.99
CA VAL A 36 5.15 -5.04 -2.65
C VAL A 36 4.96 -5.80 -3.96
N SER A 37 4.18 -6.88 -3.99
CA SER A 37 3.93 -7.66 -5.21
C SER A 37 3.20 -6.87 -6.30
N VAL A 38 2.24 -6.02 -5.91
CA VAL A 38 1.59 -5.08 -6.84
C VAL A 38 2.61 -4.08 -7.38
N MET A 39 3.45 -3.52 -6.51
CA MET A 39 4.51 -2.57 -6.90
C MET A 39 5.51 -3.19 -7.88
N GLU A 40 5.96 -4.42 -7.67
CA GLU A 40 6.82 -5.14 -8.63
C GLU A 40 6.16 -5.21 -10.02
N THR A 41 4.86 -5.47 -10.04
CA THR A 41 4.09 -5.52 -11.28
C THR A 41 4.01 -4.15 -11.95
N LEU A 42 3.73 -3.09 -11.18
CA LEU A 42 3.69 -1.72 -11.69
C LEU A 42 5.05 -1.28 -12.23
N CYS A 43 6.14 -1.53 -11.51
CA CYS A 43 7.50 -1.20 -11.95
C CYS A 43 7.82 -1.86 -13.31
N ARG A 44 7.46 -3.13 -13.48
CA ARG A 44 7.66 -3.88 -14.73
C ARG A 44 6.79 -3.32 -15.87
N LEU A 45 5.50 -3.07 -15.62
CA LEU A 45 4.57 -2.55 -16.64
C LEU A 45 4.94 -1.13 -17.10
N ARG A 46 5.50 -0.33 -16.19
CA ARG A 46 5.97 1.03 -16.46
C ARG A 46 7.40 1.09 -16.99
N CYS A 47 8.07 -0.05 -17.09
CA CYS A 47 9.48 -0.14 -17.52
C CYS A 47 10.39 0.80 -16.72
N LEU A 48 10.20 0.89 -15.40
CA LEU A 48 10.97 1.82 -14.55
C LEU A 48 12.45 1.45 -14.54
N PRO A 49 13.35 2.47 -14.51
CA PRO A 49 14.77 2.24 -14.29
C PRO A 49 15.00 1.44 -13.01
N PRO A 50 16.03 0.57 -12.96
CA PRO A 50 16.27 -0.28 -11.78
C PRO A 50 16.43 0.48 -10.46
N HIS A 51 16.99 1.70 -10.49
CA HIS A 51 17.12 2.55 -9.31
C HIS A 51 15.74 3.02 -8.81
N THR A 52 14.95 3.62 -9.67
CA THR A 52 13.59 4.11 -9.36
C THR A 52 12.68 2.97 -8.93
N ALA A 53 12.79 1.79 -9.58
CA ALA A 53 12.06 0.59 -9.15
C ALA A 53 12.46 0.14 -7.74
N GLY A 54 13.75 0.22 -7.39
CA GLY A 54 14.23 -0.06 -6.04
C GLY A 54 13.61 0.88 -5.00
N LEU A 55 13.57 2.19 -5.28
CA LEU A 55 12.93 3.17 -4.39
C LEU A 55 11.42 2.92 -4.26
N ALA A 56 10.74 2.60 -5.35
CA ALA A 56 9.31 2.26 -5.33
C ALA A 56 9.01 1.04 -4.45
N LEU A 57 9.86 0.01 -4.52
CA LEU A 57 9.75 -1.18 -3.66
C LEU A 57 9.96 -0.84 -2.18
N LEU A 58 10.88 0.09 -1.84
CA LEU A 58 11.04 0.57 -0.48
C LEU A 58 9.80 1.34 0.01
N CYS A 59 9.19 2.18 -0.85
CA CYS A 59 7.93 2.82 -0.53
C CYS A 59 6.85 1.79 -0.21
N ALA A 60 6.71 0.74 -1.01
CA ALA A 60 5.73 -0.33 -0.79
C ALA A 60 5.99 -1.12 0.50
N LEU A 61 7.26 -1.41 0.80
CA LEU A 61 7.64 -2.17 1.99
C LEU A 61 7.38 -1.40 3.28
N PHE A 62 7.57 -0.09 3.27
CA PHE A 62 7.60 0.71 4.49
C PHE A 62 6.41 1.66 4.67
N HIS A 63 5.48 1.78 3.70
CA HIS A 63 4.38 2.75 3.79
C HIS A 63 3.57 2.64 5.08
N ASP A 64 3.34 1.44 5.55
CA ASP A 64 2.51 1.12 6.71
C ASP A 64 3.31 0.62 7.93
N ILE A 65 4.64 0.79 7.97
CA ILE A 65 5.46 0.32 9.11
C ILE A 65 5.05 0.98 10.43
N GLY A 66 4.54 2.21 10.40
CA GLY A 66 4.00 2.92 11.55
C GLY A 66 2.73 2.30 12.14
N ARG A 67 1.99 1.49 11.37
CA ARG A 67 0.78 0.83 11.85
C ARG A 67 1.02 -0.12 13.02
N PHE A 68 2.20 -0.73 13.08
CA PHE A 68 2.57 -1.60 14.20
C PHE A 68 2.66 -0.80 15.51
N GLU A 69 3.33 0.36 15.50
CA GLU A 69 3.39 1.26 16.66
C GLU A 69 2.04 1.91 16.96
N GLN A 70 1.28 2.29 15.94
CA GLN A 70 -0.07 2.84 16.11
C GLN A 70 -0.96 1.85 16.86
N LEU A 71 -0.95 0.56 16.44
CA LEU A 71 -1.73 -0.47 17.10
C LEU A 71 -1.29 -0.70 18.54
N LYS A 72 0.03 -0.76 18.79
CA LYS A 72 0.59 -0.94 20.12
C LYS A 72 0.26 0.19 21.07
N GLN A 73 0.28 1.44 20.59
CA GLN A 73 0.07 2.63 21.44
C GLN A 73 -1.40 2.98 21.63
N TYR A 74 -2.24 2.74 20.62
CA TYR A 74 -3.62 3.25 20.60
C TYR A 74 -4.67 2.13 20.40
N ASP A 75 -4.26 0.90 20.23
CA ASP A 75 -5.14 -0.27 19.97
C ASP A 75 -6.13 -0.08 18.80
N THR A 76 -5.79 0.77 17.84
CA THR A 76 -6.63 1.08 16.67
C THR A 76 -5.79 1.45 15.46
N PHE A 77 -6.38 1.25 14.26
CA PHE A 77 -5.87 1.77 12.98
C PHE A 77 -6.61 3.03 12.51
N LEU A 78 -7.48 3.60 13.32
CA LEU A 78 -8.24 4.79 12.95
C LEU A 78 -7.42 6.05 13.23
N ASP A 79 -6.89 6.69 12.20
CA ASP A 79 -6.02 7.87 12.33
C ASP A 79 -6.69 8.99 13.13
N HIS A 80 -8.00 9.24 12.90
CA HIS A 80 -8.75 10.26 13.64
C HIS A 80 -8.95 9.96 15.14
N LYS A 81 -8.63 8.73 15.59
CA LYS A 81 -8.67 8.33 17.02
C LYS A 81 -7.28 8.14 17.60
N SER A 82 -6.24 8.36 16.82
CA SER A 82 -4.85 8.13 17.22
C SER A 82 -3.91 9.18 16.60
N VAL A 83 -3.12 8.77 15.63
CA VAL A 83 -2.15 9.59 14.89
C VAL A 83 -2.20 9.24 13.41
N ASP A 84 -1.75 10.14 12.57
CA ASP A 84 -1.55 9.85 11.15
C ASP A 84 -0.49 8.77 10.97
N HIS A 85 -0.87 7.65 10.36
CA HIS A 85 0.02 6.49 10.24
C HIS A 85 1.14 6.70 9.22
N ALA A 86 0.95 7.54 8.20
CA ALA A 86 1.98 7.83 7.23
C ALA A 86 3.10 8.64 7.88
N SER A 87 2.75 9.69 8.63
CA SER A 87 3.69 10.46 9.44
C SER A 87 4.39 9.59 10.49
N LEU A 88 3.64 8.68 11.12
CA LEU A 88 4.22 7.73 12.08
C LEU A 88 5.18 6.74 11.41
N SER A 89 4.88 6.30 10.16
CA SER A 89 5.81 5.46 9.38
C SER A 89 7.10 6.20 9.09
N CYS A 90 7.04 7.46 8.65
CA CYS A 90 8.22 8.29 8.43
C CYS A 90 9.03 8.49 9.72
N LYS A 91 8.35 8.70 10.85
CA LYS A 91 9.00 8.82 12.17
C LYS A 91 9.74 7.55 12.54
N VAL A 92 9.11 6.38 12.42
CA VAL A 92 9.73 5.06 12.70
C VAL A 92 10.98 4.86 11.84
N LEU A 93 10.92 5.18 10.54
CA LEU A 93 12.05 5.03 9.63
C LEU A 93 13.22 5.94 10.01
N ARG A 94 12.96 7.19 10.39
CA ARG A 94 14.00 8.14 10.83
C ARG A 94 14.62 7.73 12.16
N GLU A 95 13.82 7.43 13.17
CA GLU A 95 14.29 7.07 14.52
C GLU A 95 15.10 5.77 14.56
N ASN A 96 14.82 4.84 13.64
CA ASN A 96 15.55 3.57 13.54
C ASN A 96 16.64 3.59 12.46
N HIS A 97 16.93 4.73 11.83
CA HIS A 97 18.00 4.89 10.84
C HIS A 97 17.90 3.93 9.66
N VAL A 98 16.67 3.54 9.28
CA VAL A 98 16.42 2.45 8.32
C VAL A 98 16.97 2.79 6.93
N LEU A 99 16.80 4.05 6.53
CA LEU A 99 17.13 4.53 5.18
C LEU A 99 18.47 5.28 5.10
N ASP A 100 19.27 5.31 6.18
CA ASP A 100 20.49 6.14 6.27
C ASP A 100 21.60 5.72 5.28
N ARG A 101 21.53 4.50 4.75
CA ARG A 101 22.44 4.02 3.70
C ARG A 101 22.12 4.56 2.31
N LEU A 102 20.91 5.11 2.13
CA LEU A 102 20.56 5.77 0.86
C LEU A 102 21.16 7.17 0.80
N PRO A 103 21.48 7.67 -0.41
CA PRO A 103 21.71 9.09 -0.61
C PRO A 103 20.57 9.91 -0.02
N GLU A 104 20.87 11.11 0.47
CA GLU A 104 19.87 11.95 1.14
C GLU A 104 18.64 12.24 0.25
N THR A 105 18.88 12.51 -1.03
CA THR A 105 17.82 12.76 -2.02
C THR A 105 16.89 11.56 -2.19
N ASP A 106 17.43 10.35 -2.23
CA ASP A 106 16.66 9.11 -2.36
C ASP A 106 15.87 8.82 -1.07
N ARG A 107 16.50 9.03 0.08
CA ARG A 107 15.87 8.90 1.39
C ARG A 107 14.66 9.83 1.51
N GLU A 108 14.83 11.12 1.18
CA GLU A 108 13.74 12.08 1.26
C GLU A 108 12.66 11.81 0.20
N ALA A 109 13.01 11.27 -0.97
CA ALA A 109 12.04 10.83 -1.97
C ALA A 109 11.13 9.71 -1.44
N VAL A 110 11.72 8.68 -0.82
CA VAL A 110 10.96 7.58 -0.20
C VAL A 110 10.09 8.08 0.93
N LEU A 111 10.62 8.92 1.83
CA LEU A 111 9.86 9.48 2.95
C LEU A 111 8.71 10.36 2.46
N THR A 112 8.94 11.20 1.45
CA THR A 112 7.89 12.03 0.83
C THR A 112 6.79 11.18 0.22
N ALA A 113 7.12 10.10 -0.48
CA ALA A 113 6.14 9.20 -1.05
C ALA A 113 5.30 8.51 0.05
N ILE A 114 5.94 8.03 1.11
CA ILE A 114 5.27 7.42 2.27
C ILE A 114 4.35 8.44 2.95
N GLU A 115 4.82 9.66 3.21
CA GLU A 115 4.03 10.72 3.84
C GLU A 115 2.77 11.11 3.04
N ASN A 116 2.79 10.88 1.73
CA ASN A 116 1.69 11.25 0.82
C ASN A 116 0.78 10.07 0.45
N HIS A 117 1.05 8.82 0.88
CA HIS A 117 0.31 7.66 0.37
C HIS A 117 -1.15 7.64 0.83
N ASN A 118 -1.45 8.11 2.04
CA ASN A 118 -2.80 8.12 2.63
C ASN A 118 -3.59 9.41 2.37
N LYS A 119 -2.93 10.49 1.90
CA LYS A 119 -3.57 11.79 1.68
C LYS A 119 -4.58 11.73 0.53
N LEU A 120 -5.66 12.49 0.63
CA LEU A 120 -6.65 12.57 -0.46
C LEU A 120 -6.02 13.11 -1.76
N ARG A 121 -5.11 14.07 -1.64
CA ARG A 121 -4.32 14.62 -2.74
C ARG A 121 -2.84 14.62 -2.34
N ILE A 122 -1.96 14.39 -3.32
CA ILE A 122 -0.52 14.57 -3.12
C ILE A 122 -0.28 16.05 -2.79
N ASP A 123 0.65 16.29 -1.87
CA ASP A 123 0.98 17.64 -1.44
C ASP A 123 1.28 18.55 -2.64
N PRO A 124 0.66 19.75 -2.71
CA PRO A 124 0.87 20.69 -3.81
C PRO A 124 2.34 21.08 -4.05
N THR A 125 3.17 21.06 -3.00
CA THR A 125 4.61 21.36 -3.13
C THR A 125 5.34 20.32 -3.97
N VAL A 126 4.98 19.05 -3.82
CA VAL A 126 5.53 17.92 -4.62
C VAL A 126 5.11 18.06 -6.09
N THR A 127 3.84 18.38 -6.33
CA THR A 127 3.33 18.55 -7.70
C THR A 127 3.88 19.79 -8.39
N ALA A 128 4.04 20.89 -7.66
CA ALA A 128 4.62 22.12 -8.19
C ALA A 128 6.10 21.94 -8.53
N ALA A 129 6.87 21.28 -7.65
CA ALA A 129 8.28 21.00 -7.89
C ALA A 129 8.47 20.15 -9.17
N ALA A 130 7.62 19.14 -9.38
CA ALA A 130 7.66 18.31 -10.58
C ALA A 130 7.28 19.08 -11.87
N SER A 131 6.38 20.07 -11.77
CA SER A 131 5.96 20.89 -12.91
C SER A 131 6.97 21.98 -13.29
N SER A 132 7.86 22.36 -12.41
CA SER A 132 8.88 23.39 -12.63
C SER A 132 10.21 22.85 -13.16
N CYS A 133 10.39 21.52 -13.19
CA CYS A 133 11.55 20.91 -13.86
C CYS A 133 11.28 20.81 -15.35
N PRO A 134 12.10 21.41 -16.23
CA PRO A 134 12.00 21.18 -17.66
C PRO A 134 12.35 19.72 -17.97
N ASP A 135 11.59 19.10 -18.86
CA ASP A 135 11.75 17.70 -19.31
C ASP A 135 13.13 17.41 -19.96
N ASP A 136 13.95 18.43 -20.21
CA ASP A 136 15.19 18.38 -20.97
C ASP A 136 16.48 18.34 -20.13
N ALA A 137 16.41 18.19 -18.80
CA ALA A 137 17.62 18.07 -17.99
C ALA A 137 18.25 16.67 -18.05
N GLN A 138 18.43 16.11 -19.24
CA GLN A 138 19.50 15.14 -19.52
C GLN A 138 20.82 15.91 -19.59
N SER A 139 21.24 16.55 -18.51
CA SER A 139 22.54 17.20 -18.48
C SER A 139 23.63 16.13 -18.32
N LEU A 140 24.36 16.00 -19.39
CA LEU A 140 25.66 15.36 -19.49
C LEU A 140 26.52 15.63 -18.25
N GLY A 141 26.80 14.61 -17.46
CA GLY A 141 28.05 14.56 -16.69
C GLY A 141 28.00 14.79 -15.20
N ALA A 142 26.91 14.51 -14.47
CA ALA A 142 26.98 14.39 -13.02
C ALA A 142 26.90 12.90 -12.60
N PRO A 143 27.87 12.41 -11.82
CA PRO A 143 27.82 11.04 -11.31
C PRO A 143 26.92 10.95 -10.08
N GLY A 144 25.77 10.31 -10.19
CA GLY A 144 24.99 9.90 -9.04
C GLY A 144 23.50 9.87 -9.34
N PRO A 145 22.79 8.84 -8.88
CA PRO A 145 21.35 8.79 -8.96
C PRO A 145 20.78 9.81 -7.95
N CYS A 146 20.40 10.97 -8.43
CA CYS A 146 19.68 11.96 -7.67
C CYS A 146 18.23 11.88 -8.12
N CYS A 147 17.31 11.56 -7.19
CA CYS A 147 15.90 11.45 -7.49
C CYS A 147 15.36 12.84 -7.89
N SER A 148 14.89 12.98 -9.13
CA SER A 148 14.29 14.22 -9.62
C SER A 148 12.92 14.45 -9.00
N ALA A 149 12.43 15.70 -9.00
CA ALA A 149 11.10 16.04 -8.52
C ALA A 149 9.98 15.27 -9.28
N GLY A 150 10.19 14.98 -10.58
CA GLY A 150 9.31 14.13 -11.38
C GLY A 150 9.27 12.69 -10.86
N GLU A 151 10.42 12.12 -10.50
CA GLU A 151 10.50 10.78 -9.92
C GLU A 151 9.87 10.72 -8.54
N VAL A 152 10.02 11.74 -7.69
CA VAL A 152 9.32 11.82 -6.39
C VAL A 152 7.81 11.77 -6.58
N LEU A 153 7.28 12.55 -7.53
CA LEU A 153 5.86 12.55 -7.85
C LEU A 153 5.39 11.18 -8.36
N GLU A 154 6.21 10.53 -9.18
CA GLU A 154 5.92 9.17 -9.67
C GLU A 154 5.89 8.15 -8.53
N LEU A 155 6.85 8.19 -7.60
CA LEU A 155 6.84 7.33 -6.40
C LEU A 155 5.57 7.56 -5.55
N CYS A 156 5.16 8.81 -5.37
CA CYS A 156 3.90 9.13 -4.66
C CYS A 156 2.67 8.51 -5.35
N ARG A 157 2.61 8.53 -6.68
CA ARG A 157 1.51 7.92 -7.44
C ARG A 157 1.53 6.40 -7.34
N LEU A 158 2.69 5.80 -7.55
CA LEU A 158 2.86 4.34 -7.55
C LEU A 158 2.47 3.72 -6.20
N ILE A 159 2.92 4.28 -5.07
CA ILE A 159 2.57 3.71 -3.77
C ILE A 159 1.08 3.85 -3.48
N ARG A 160 0.44 4.95 -3.86
CA ARG A 160 -1.01 5.14 -3.68
C ARG A 160 -1.82 4.14 -4.51
N ASP A 161 -1.38 3.86 -5.72
CA ASP A 161 -2.04 2.90 -6.61
C ASP A 161 -1.84 1.47 -6.10
N ALA A 162 -0.61 1.11 -5.71
CA ALA A 162 -0.30 -0.22 -5.19
C ALA A 162 -1.09 -0.54 -3.90
N ASP A 163 -1.14 0.40 -2.95
CA ASP A 163 -1.90 0.27 -1.72
C ASP A 163 -3.40 0.08 -1.99
N LYS A 164 -4.00 0.94 -2.84
CA LYS A 164 -5.43 0.83 -3.19
C LYS A 164 -5.77 -0.46 -3.90
N CYS A 165 -4.92 -0.94 -4.80
CA CYS A 165 -5.13 -2.23 -5.48
C CYS A 165 -5.28 -3.38 -4.48
N ASP A 166 -4.45 -3.43 -3.43
CA ASP A 166 -4.58 -4.48 -2.41
C ASP A 166 -5.81 -4.28 -1.52
N ILE A 167 -6.14 -3.05 -1.14
CA ILE A 167 -7.36 -2.73 -0.38
C ILE A 167 -8.60 -3.21 -1.15
N PHE A 168 -8.71 -2.90 -2.45
CA PHE A 168 -9.83 -3.37 -3.29
C PHE A 168 -9.88 -4.89 -3.37
N ARG A 169 -8.75 -5.57 -3.53
CA ARG A 169 -8.66 -7.03 -3.51
C ARG A 169 -9.19 -7.63 -2.20
N LEU A 170 -8.85 -7.03 -1.06
CA LEU A 170 -9.32 -7.46 0.25
C LEU A 170 -10.83 -7.24 0.42
N CYS A 171 -11.36 -6.11 -0.05
CA CYS A 171 -12.79 -5.80 -0.01
C CYS A 171 -13.59 -6.78 -0.87
N HIS A 172 -13.12 -7.11 -2.06
CA HIS A 172 -13.77 -8.07 -2.97
C HIS A 172 -13.85 -9.47 -2.34
N ARG A 173 -12.75 -9.98 -1.79
CA ARG A 173 -12.72 -11.28 -1.10
C ARG A 173 -13.65 -11.36 0.10
N ARG A 174 -13.90 -10.25 0.80
CA ARG A 174 -14.88 -10.22 1.91
C ARG A 174 -16.29 -10.29 1.37
N HIS A 175 -16.60 -9.62 0.27
CA HIS A 175 -17.92 -9.66 -0.35
C HIS A 175 -18.28 -11.06 -0.84
N ASP A 176 -17.37 -11.78 -1.47
CA ASP A 176 -17.57 -13.16 -1.93
C ASP A 176 -17.85 -14.13 -0.77
N ARG A 177 -17.25 -13.92 0.40
CA ARG A 177 -17.51 -14.74 1.59
C ARG A 177 -18.86 -14.46 2.24
N CYS A 178 -19.37 -13.25 2.13
CA CYS A 178 -20.70 -12.88 2.64
C CYS A 178 -21.83 -13.18 1.65
N GLY A 179 -21.55 -13.28 0.35
CA GLY A 179 -22.53 -13.54 -0.71
C GLY A 179 -22.81 -15.01 -0.98
N GLY A 180 -22.11 -15.96 -0.34
CA GLY A 180 -22.25 -17.40 -0.55
C GLY A 180 -23.47 -18.05 0.12
N GLY A 181 -24.39 -17.30 0.71
CA GLY A 181 -25.51 -17.80 1.53
C GLY A 181 -26.91 -17.76 0.92
N LEU A 182 -27.09 -17.36 -0.35
CA LEU A 182 -28.43 -17.30 -0.96
C LEU A 182 -28.45 -17.96 -2.35
N ARG A 183 -28.19 -19.26 -2.39
CA ARG A 183 -28.66 -20.10 -3.51
C ARG A 183 -29.67 -21.08 -2.99
N GLY A 184 -30.90 -20.94 -3.49
CA GLY A 184 -31.88 -22.03 -3.57
C GLY A 184 -32.57 -22.36 -2.27
N ARG A 185 -33.54 -21.58 -1.84
CA ARG A 185 -34.71 -22.16 -1.23
C ARG A 185 -35.75 -22.31 -2.34
N ASP A 186 -35.97 -23.60 -2.71
CA ASP A 186 -37.05 -24.02 -3.57
C ASP A 186 -38.36 -23.45 -3.06
N LEU A 187 -39.05 -22.75 -3.92
CA LEU A 187 -40.44 -22.34 -3.69
C LEU A 187 -41.28 -23.62 -3.71
N PRO A 188 -42.12 -23.89 -2.70
CA PRO A 188 -43.05 -25.02 -2.76
C PRO A 188 -44.07 -24.78 -3.85
N GLY A 189 -44.14 -25.73 -4.77
CA GLY A 189 -45.10 -25.72 -5.86
C GLY A 189 -46.55 -25.62 -5.39
N ASN A 190 -47.28 -24.66 -5.98
CA ASN A 190 -48.70 -24.55 -5.89
C ASN A 190 -49.39 -25.77 -6.57
N HIS A 191 -49.73 -26.78 -5.79
CA HIS A 191 -50.67 -27.81 -6.22
C HIS A 191 -52.12 -27.26 -6.08
N HIS A 192 -52.69 -26.90 -7.19
CA HIS A 192 -54.17 -26.74 -7.33
C HIS A 192 -54.79 -28.13 -7.50
N PRO A 193 -55.69 -28.57 -6.63
CA PRO A 193 -56.56 -29.71 -6.93
C PRO A 193 -57.72 -29.25 -7.81
N ARG A 194 -57.83 -29.80 -9.01
CA ARG A 194 -59.04 -29.67 -9.83
C ARG A 194 -60.15 -30.54 -9.23
N GLY A 195 -61.20 -29.89 -8.82
CA GLY A 195 -62.46 -30.56 -8.44
C GLY A 195 -63.19 -31.16 -9.65
N HIS A 196 -63.55 -32.42 -9.55
CA HIS A 196 -64.61 -32.98 -10.38
C HIS A 196 -65.88 -33.09 -9.53
N GLY A 197 -66.83 -32.28 -9.82
CA GLY A 197 -68.23 -32.45 -9.45
C GLY A 197 -68.99 -32.94 -10.64
N GLY A 198 -69.77 -33.99 -10.45
CA GLY A 198 -70.84 -34.42 -11.35
C GLY A 198 -72.00 -34.96 -10.55
N PRO A 199 -73.18 -34.79 -11.05
CA PRO A 199 -74.45 -34.89 -10.32
C PRO A 199 -75.01 -36.31 -10.30
N PRO A 200 -76.23 -36.58 -9.80
CA PRO A 200 -77.48 -35.91 -10.05
C PRO A 200 -78.13 -35.26 -8.84
#